data_fe713753910db5f7f4c9b6f72a7e71ec
#
_entry.id   fe713753910db5f7f4c9b6f72a7e71ec
#
_cell.length_a   1.000
_cell.length_b   1.000
_cell.length_c   1.000
_cell.angle_alpha   90.00
_cell.angle_beta   90.00
_cell.angle_gamma   90.00
#
_symmetry.space_group_name_H-M   'P 1'
#
loop_
_entity.id
_entity.type
_entity.pdbx_description
1 polymer ?
#
loop_
_entity_poly.entity_id
_entity_poly.type
_entity_poly.pdbx_seq_one_letter_code
_entity_poly.pdbx_strand_id
1 'polypeptide(L)'
;MLILDEPTAGLDPKGRDEILDQIAKLHKETGMTVVLVSHSMEDVARYVDRIIVMNKGEKMLDSTPKEVFRHYKELEEVGLAAPQVTYVMHDLKDRGFDVSPDATTIEEAADEIMRSFI
;
A
#
# COMPACT_ATOMS: atom_id res chain seq x y z
N MET A 1 -7.18 -1.92 21.15
CA MET A 1 -6.67 -1.20 19.97
C MET A 1 -5.19 -0.87 20.15
N LEU A 2 -4.40 -1.10 19.12
CA LEU A 2 -2.97 -0.80 19.12
C LEU A 2 -2.71 0.31 18.10
N ILE A 3 -2.07 1.38 18.54
CA ILE A 3 -1.73 2.51 17.67
C ILE A 3 -0.20 2.59 17.57
N LEU A 4 0.33 2.52 16.36
CA LEU A 4 1.77 2.53 16.10
C LEU A 4 2.10 3.70 15.17
N ASP A 5 2.98 4.56 15.60
CA ASP A 5 3.43 5.73 14.83
C ASP A 5 4.84 5.45 14.28
N GLU A 6 4.93 5.28 12.96
CA GLU A 6 6.18 5.01 12.25
C GLU A 6 6.99 3.85 12.88
N PRO A 7 6.37 2.66 13.07
CA PRO A 7 7.03 1.58 13.83
C PRO A 7 8.26 1.00 13.12
N THR A 8 8.44 1.27 11.84
CA THR A 8 9.57 0.76 11.04
C THR A 8 10.66 1.79 10.81
N ALA A 9 10.54 2.98 11.37
CA ALA A 9 11.53 4.04 11.17
C ALA A 9 12.90 3.61 11.69
N GLY A 10 13.93 3.81 10.88
CA GLY A 10 15.30 3.47 11.24
C GLY A 10 15.68 2.00 11.10
N LEU A 11 14.76 1.14 10.69
CA LEU A 11 15.03 -0.28 10.48
C LEU A 11 15.47 -0.57 9.04
N ASP A 12 16.31 -1.60 8.87
CA ASP A 12 16.64 -2.12 7.54
C ASP A 12 15.42 -2.90 6.97
N PRO A 13 15.43 -3.25 5.66
CA PRO A 13 14.29 -3.94 5.05
C PRO A 13 13.90 -5.23 5.75
N LYS A 14 14.86 -6.02 6.23
CA LYS A 14 14.57 -7.25 6.94
C LYS A 14 13.91 -6.99 8.28
N GLY A 15 14.42 -6.02 9.05
CA GLY A 15 13.83 -5.64 10.34
C GLY A 15 12.43 -5.08 10.18
N ARG A 16 12.18 -4.31 9.13
CA ARG A 16 10.86 -3.79 8.80
C ARG A 16 9.87 -4.91 8.54
N ASP A 17 10.23 -5.87 7.71
CA ASP A 17 9.36 -7.00 7.39
C ASP A 17 9.07 -7.84 8.62
N GLU A 18 10.06 -8.09 9.47
CA GLU A 18 9.88 -8.86 10.70
C GLU A 18 8.88 -8.18 11.65
N ILE A 19 9.01 -6.87 11.86
CA ILE A 19 8.10 -6.11 12.73
C ILE A 19 6.68 -6.11 12.17
N LEU A 20 6.53 -5.83 10.87
CA LEU A 20 5.21 -5.76 10.24
C LEU A 20 4.53 -7.12 10.21
N ASP A 21 5.28 -8.19 9.96
CA ASP A 21 4.75 -9.56 10.00
C ASP A 21 4.27 -9.93 11.40
N GLN A 22 4.99 -9.54 12.45
CA GLN A 22 4.59 -9.77 13.83
C GLN A 22 3.30 -9.01 14.17
N ILE A 23 3.19 -7.76 13.72
CA ILE A 23 1.99 -6.95 13.93
C ILE A 23 0.79 -7.57 13.20
N ALA A 24 0.98 -8.01 11.96
CA ALA A 24 -0.06 -8.66 11.18
C ALA A 24 -0.52 -9.96 11.84
N LYS A 25 0.42 -10.74 12.38
CA LYS A 25 0.12 -11.97 13.10
C LYS A 25 -0.69 -11.69 14.36
N LEU A 26 -0.30 -10.70 15.14
CA LEU A 26 -1.02 -10.29 16.34
C LEU A 26 -2.47 -9.88 16.01
N HIS A 27 -2.64 -9.08 14.98
CA HIS A 27 -3.96 -8.66 14.51
C HIS A 27 -4.83 -9.87 14.13
N LYS A 28 -4.26 -10.80 13.37
CA LYS A 28 -4.97 -11.99 12.90
C LYS A 28 -5.37 -12.93 14.06
N GLU A 29 -4.47 -13.13 15.01
CA GLU A 29 -4.69 -14.07 16.12
C GLU A 29 -5.64 -13.53 17.19
N THR A 30 -5.57 -12.22 17.46
CA THR A 30 -6.35 -11.62 18.57
C THR A 30 -7.59 -10.87 18.11
N GLY A 31 -7.72 -10.57 16.81
CA GLY A 31 -8.78 -9.71 16.31
C GLY A 31 -8.65 -8.25 16.73
N MET A 32 -7.49 -7.87 17.30
CA MET A 32 -7.25 -6.52 17.78
C MET A 32 -7.19 -5.53 16.61
N THR A 33 -7.85 -4.38 16.76
CA THR A 33 -7.73 -3.29 15.80
C THR A 33 -6.35 -2.67 15.90
N VAL A 34 -5.65 -2.59 14.76
CA VAL A 34 -4.32 -1.96 14.68
C VAL A 34 -4.40 -0.73 13.80
N VAL A 35 -3.94 0.40 14.31
CA VAL A 35 -3.81 1.65 13.56
C VAL A 35 -2.32 1.90 13.33
N LEU A 36 -1.92 1.94 12.06
CA LEU A 36 -0.54 2.14 11.65
C LEU A 36 -0.42 3.52 11.00
N VAL A 37 0.40 4.38 11.58
CA VAL A 37 0.71 5.69 10.99
C VAL A 37 2.05 5.56 10.26
N SER A 38 2.04 5.75 8.96
CA SER A 38 3.23 5.60 8.12
C SER A 38 3.09 6.42 6.85
N HIS A 39 4.22 6.77 6.25
CA HIS A 39 4.27 7.33 4.90
C HIS A 39 4.98 6.38 3.93
N SER A 40 5.25 5.15 4.35
CA SER A 40 5.78 4.11 3.47
C SER A 40 4.62 3.41 2.75
N MET A 41 4.38 3.80 1.51
CA MET A 41 3.24 3.28 0.75
C MET A 41 3.39 1.80 0.41
N GLU A 42 4.62 1.30 0.28
CA GLU A 42 4.87 -0.11 0.03
C GLU A 42 4.40 -0.96 1.23
N ASP A 43 4.74 -0.55 2.45
CA ASP A 43 4.35 -1.26 3.66
C ASP A 43 2.84 -1.18 3.89
N VAL A 44 2.28 0.01 3.69
CA VAL A 44 0.84 0.24 3.84
C VAL A 44 0.05 -0.63 2.85
N ALA A 45 0.49 -0.68 1.59
CA ALA A 45 -0.18 -1.47 0.57
C ALA A 45 -0.22 -2.96 0.91
N ARG A 46 0.82 -3.46 1.57
CA ARG A 46 1.00 -4.89 1.84
C ARG A 46 0.21 -5.38 3.06
N TYR A 47 0.10 -4.55 4.09
CA TYR A 47 -0.33 -5.03 5.41
C TYR A 47 -1.69 -4.52 5.87
N VAL A 48 -2.24 -3.47 5.26
CA VAL A 48 -3.47 -2.86 5.77
C VAL A 48 -4.69 -3.17 4.90
N ASP A 49 -5.86 -3.16 5.54
CA ASP A 49 -7.15 -3.39 4.86
C ASP A 49 -7.83 -2.08 4.49
N ARG A 50 -7.48 -1.00 5.17
CA ARG A 50 -8.10 0.31 5.00
C ARG A 50 -7.04 1.39 5.15
N ILE A 51 -7.08 2.38 4.25
CA ILE A 51 -6.19 3.52 4.29
C ILE A 51 -7.00 4.80 4.47
N ILE A 52 -6.59 5.60 5.43
CA ILE A 52 -7.13 6.94 5.62
C ILE A 52 -5.99 7.91 5.31
N VAL A 53 -6.17 8.74 4.29
CA VAL A 53 -5.18 9.75 3.92
C VAL A 53 -5.55 11.08 4.53
N MET A 54 -4.63 11.65 5.28
CA MET A 54 -4.81 12.95 5.94
C MET A 54 -4.00 14.02 5.22
N ASN A 55 -4.58 15.18 5.06
CA ASN A 55 -3.91 16.34 4.49
C ASN A 55 -4.39 17.60 5.20
N LYS A 56 -3.46 18.36 5.76
CA LYS A 56 -3.75 19.63 6.46
C LYS A 56 -4.83 19.49 7.53
N GLY A 57 -4.77 18.39 8.29
CA GLY A 57 -5.71 18.12 9.35
C GLY A 57 -7.07 17.60 8.92
N GLU A 58 -7.28 17.37 7.63
CA GLU A 58 -8.54 16.89 7.08
C GLU A 58 -8.38 15.52 6.44
N LYS A 59 -9.44 14.73 6.49
CA LYS A 59 -9.50 13.45 5.81
C LYS A 59 -9.71 13.68 4.31
N MET A 60 -8.73 13.27 3.50
CA MET A 60 -8.75 13.43 2.06
C MET A 60 -9.33 12.20 1.36
N LEU A 61 -8.88 11.00 1.75
CA LEU A 61 -9.33 9.73 1.20
C LEU A 61 -9.51 8.74 2.35
N ASP A 62 -10.44 7.81 2.17
CA ASP A 62 -10.71 6.75 3.13
C ASP A 62 -11.30 5.57 2.37
N SER A 63 -10.50 4.57 2.06
CA SER A 63 -10.94 3.40 1.33
C SER A 63 -9.92 2.25 1.43
N THR A 64 -10.14 1.21 0.61
CA THR A 64 -9.18 0.11 0.49
C THR A 64 -7.89 0.58 -0.18
N PRO A 65 -6.78 -0.16 -0.02
CA PRO A 65 -5.54 0.19 -0.71
C PRO A 65 -5.71 0.33 -2.22
N LYS A 66 -6.43 -0.58 -2.86
CA LYS A 66 -6.67 -0.52 -4.31
C LYS A 66 -7.36 0.76 -4.73
N GLU A 67 -8.41 1.16 -4.01
CA GLU A 67 -9.14 2.41 -4.29
C GLU A 67 -8.29 3.64 -4.05
N VAL A 68 -7.57 3.68 -2.92
CA VAL A 68 -6.74 4.83 -2.57
C VAL A 68 -5.64 5.03 -3.61
N PHE A 69 -4.97 3.96 -4.04
CA PHE A 69 -3.87 4.09 -4.99
C PHE A 69 -4.31 4.32 -6.44
N ARG A 70 -5.58 4.12 -6.76
CA ARG A 70 -6.14 4.62 -8.02
C ARG A 70 -6.06 6.15 -8.10
N HIS A 71 -6.09 6.82 -6.96
CA HIS A 71 -5.98 8.28 -6.85
C HIS A 71 -4.51 8.73 -6.72
N TYR A 72 -3.58 8.04 -7.37
CA TYR A 72 -2.15 8.33 -7.22
C TYR A 72 -1.77 9.75 -7.62
N LYS A 73 -2.47 10.34 -8.60
CA LYS A 73 -2.21 11.72 -9.01
C LYS A 73 -2.57 12.71 -7.91
N GLU A 74 -3.69 12.48 -7.23
CA GLU A 74 -4.11 13.31 -6.10
C GLU A 74 -3.18 13.15 -4.91
N LEU A 75 -2.67 11.94 -4.68
CA LEU A 75 -1.66 11.68 -3.64
C LEU A 75 -0.37 12.45 -3.92
N GLU A 76 0.08 12.49 -5.18
CA GLU A 76 1.26 13.24 -5.58
C GLU A 76 1.10 14.74 -5.31
N GLU A 77 -0.09 15.29 -5.51
CA GLU A 77 -0.38 16.70 -5.27
C GLU A 77 -0.15 17.12 -3.81
N VAL A 78 -0.30 16.18 -2.87
CA VAL A 78 -0.09 16.46 -1.44
C VAL A 78 1.24 15.90 -0.91
N GLY A 79 2.17 15.54 -1.81
CA GLY A 79 3.50 15.09 -1.44
C GLY A 79 3.61 13.61 -1.09
N LEU A 80 2.58 12.83 -1.36
CA LEU A 80 2.58 11.38 -1.18
C LEU A 80 2.80 10.70 -2.53
N ALA A 81 2.96 9.38 -2.50
CA ALA A 81 3.11 8.58 -3.71
C ALA A 81 2.38 7.25 -3.53
N ALA A 82 2.01 6.62 -4.64
CA ALA A 82 1.55 5.24 -4.62
C ALA A 82 2.75 4.28 -4.58
N PRO A 83 2.56 2.98 -4.34
CA PRO A 83 3.62 2.00 -4.53
C PRO A 83 4.17 2.04 -5.96
N GLN A 84 5.44 1.73 -6.12
CA GLN A 84 6.08 1.80 -7.44
C GLN A 84 5.37 0.93 -8.49
N VAL A 85 4.87 -0.24 -8.08
CA VAL A 85 4.14 -1.13 -9.00
C VAL A 85 2.89 -0.47 -9.58
N THR A 86 2.27 0.44 -8.86
CA THR A 86 1.10 1.19 -9.36
C THR A 86 1.47 1.96 -10.63
N TYR A 87 2.60 2.67 -10.60
CA TYR A 87 3.09 3.42 -11.77
C TYR A 87 3.46 2.51 -12.93
N VAL A 88 4.14 1.40 -12.63
CA VAL A 88 4.53 0.42 -13.64
C VAL A 88 3.29 -0.15 -14.34
N MET A 89 2.28 -0.55 -13.59
CA MET A 89 1.08 -1.16 -14.15
C MET A 89 0.25 -0.16 -14.97
N HIS A 90 0.14 1.09 -14.53
CA HIS A 90 -0.51 2.14 -15.31
C HIS A 90 0.23 2.42 -16.61
N ASP A 91 1.56 2.46 -16.56
CA ASP A 91 2.38 2.68 -17.74
C ASP A 91 2.23 1.54 -18.75
N LEU A 92 2.21 0.29 -18.30
CA LEU A 92 1.99 -0.87 -19.14
C LEU A 92 0.61 -0.80 -19.83
N LYS A 93 -0.42 -0.45 -19.09
CA LYS A 93 -1.76 -0.32 -19.64
C LYS A 93 -1.82 0.79 -20.69
N ASP A 94 -1.20 1.94 -20.41
CA ASP A 94 -1.16 3.07 -21.34
C ASP A 94 -0.41 2.73 -22.63
N ARG A 95 0.53 1.80 -22.57
CA ARG A 95 1.28 1.32 -23.74
C ARG A 95 0.56 0.22 -24.51
N GLY A 96 -0.65 -0.16 -24.10
CA GLY A 96 -1.50 -1.10 -24.82
C GLY A 96 -1.45 -2.54 -24.32
N PHE A 97 -0.76 -2.83 -23.20
CA PHE A 97 -0.78 -4.16 -22.61
C PHE A 97 -2.12 -4.42 -21.91
N ASP A 98 -2.60 -5.66 -22.02
CA ASP A 98 -3.87 -6.08 -21.41
C ASP A 98 -3.64 -6.47 -19.93
N VAL A 99 -3.39 -5.47 -19.10
CA VAL A 99 -3.17 -5.65 -17.67
C VAL A 99 -4.11 -4.74 -16.88
N SER A 100 -4.56 -5.23 -15.72
CA SER A 100 -5.27 -4.39 -14.75
C SER A 100 -4.25 -3.53 -13.99
N PRO A 101 -4.47 -2.23 -13.86
CA PRO A 101 -3.52 -1.36 -13.15
C PRO A 101 -3.71 -1.37 -11.63
N ASP A 102 -4.55 -2.25 -11.08
CA ASP A 102 -4.95 -2.22 -9.67
C ASP A 102 -4.00 -2.92 -8.71
N ALA A 103 -2.94 -3.58 -9.19
CA ALA A 103 -1.97 -4.24 -8.33
C ALA A 103 -1.30 -3.23 -7.40
N THR A 104 -1.23 -3.55 -6.12
CA THR A 104 -0.61 -2.70 -5.10
C THR A 104 0.64 -3.30 -4.49
N THR A 105 0.95 -4.56 -4.82
CA THR A 105 2.16 -5.25 -4.38
C THR A 105 2.89 -5.83 -5.58
N ILE A 106 4.19 -6.11 -5.38
CA ILE A 106 5.03 -6.72 -6.44
C ILE A 106 4.45 -8.07 -6.86
N GLU A 107 3.99 -8.87 -5.91
CA GLU A 107 3.42 -10.19 -6.16
C GLU A 107 2.17 -10.10 -7.02
N GLU A 108 1.26 -9.17 -6.72
CA GLU A 108 0.06 -8.96 -7.52
C GLU A 108 0.40 -8.49 -8.93
N ALA A 109 1.37 -7.58 -9.06
CA ALA A 109 1.82 -7.08 -10.36
C ALA A 109 2.43 -8.19 -11.21
N ALA A 110 3.28 -9.03 -10.60
CA ALA A 110 3.89 -10.16 -11.28
C ALA A 110 2.83 -11.13 -11.80
N ASP A 111 1.85 -11.48 -10.97
CA ASP A 111 0.77 -12.38 -11.35
C ASP A 111 -0.05 -11.82 -12.52
N GLU A 112 -0.36 -10.53 -12.48
CA GLU A 112 -1.13 -9.87 -13.53
C GLU A 112 -0.36 -9.83 -14.86
N ILE A 113 0.93 -9.53 -14.81
CA ILE A 113 1.78 -9.53 -16.01
C ILE A 113 1.86 -10.94 -16.62
N MET A 114 2.10 -11.95 -15.79
CA MET A 114 2.15 -13.33 -16.25
C MET A 114 0.84 -13.78 -16.87
N ARG A 115 -0.30 -13.40 -16.28
CA ARG A 115 -1.62 -13.69 -16.85
C ARG A 115 -1.78 -13.12 -18.25
N SER A 116 -1.28 -11.92 -18.50
CA SER A 116 -1.43 -11.25 -19.80
C SER A 116 -0.60 -11.87 -20.91
N PHE A 117 0.44 -12.65 -20.56
CA PHE A 117 1.33 -13.30 -21.53
C PHE A 117 1.01 -14.77 -21.79
N ILE A 118 0.00 -15.32 -21.15
CA ILE A 118 -0.37 -16.75 -21.29
C ILE A 118 -1.58 -16.92 -22.20
#